data_c2e8629fbf94c3394936cec9ed49dae5
#
_entry.id   c2e8629fbf94c3394936cec9ed49dae5
#
_cell.length_a   1.000
_cell.length_b   1.000
_cell.length_c   1.000
_cell.angle_alpha   90.00
_cell.angle_beta   90.00
_cell.angle_gamma   90.00
#
_symmetry.space_group_name_H-M   'P 1'
#
loop_
_entity.id
_entity.type
_entity.pdbx_description
1 polymer ?
#
loop_
_entity_poly.entity_id
_entity_poly.type
_entity_poly.pdbx_seq_one_letter_code
_entity_poly.pdbx_strand_id
1 'polypeptide(L)'
;MPPRTLFEKVWDSHVVAAPEGQSALLFIDLHLVHEVTSPQAFDGLRVSGRTVRQPLRTVATVDHNIPTTPRGAPITDPIAAKQIEALEKNCREFGVPLFDMDSAEQGIVHVIGPELGIT
;
A
#
# COMPACT_ATOMS: atom_id res chain seq x y z
N MET A 1 18.78 -22.04 -21.35
CA MET A 1 17.41 -21.54 -21.16
C MET A 1 17.13 -20.45 -22.17
N PRO A 2 15.95 -20.41 -22.78
CA PRO A 2 15.62 -19.31 -23.68
C PRO A 2 15.61 -17.97 -22.89
N PRO A 3 15.90 -16.84 -23.57
CA PRO A 3 15.81 -15.53 -22.96
C PRO A 3 14.37 -15.27 -22.47
N ARG A 4 14.25 -14.59 -21.32
CA ARG A 4 12.95 -14.26 -20.70
C ARG A 4 12.91 -12.78 -20.37
N THR A 5 11.75 -12.18 -20.54
CA THR A 5 11.49 -10.79 -20.14
C THR A 5 11.47 -10.68 -18.60
N LEU A 6 11.62 -9.46 -18.08
CA LEU A 6 11.44 -9.21 -16.66
C LEU A 6 10.04 -9.60 -16.19
N PHE A 7 9.01 -9.28 -16.99
CA PHE A 7 7.63 -9.66 -16.71
C PHE A 7 7.49 -11.18 -16.51
N GLU A 8 8.01 -11.99 -17.44
CA GLU A 8 7.91 -13.44 -17.35
C GLU A 8 8.63 -14.00 -16.11
N LYS A 9 9.77 -13.41 -15.74
CA LYS A 9 10.50 -13.83 -14.55
C LYS A 9 9.73 -13.53 -13.27
N VAL A 10 9.17 -12.32 -13.15
CA VAL A 10 8.38 -11.89 -11.99
C VAL A 10 7.06 -12.67 -11.93
N TRP A 11 6.37 -12.81 -13.06
CA TRP A 11 5.14 -13.57 -13.16
C TRP A 11 5.31 -15.00 -12.63
N ASP A 12 6.25 -15.74 -13.18
CA ASP A 12 6.46 -17.13 -12.81
C ASP A 12 6.88 -17.32 -11.36
N SER A 13 7.60 -16.36 -10.79
CA SER A 13 7.97 -16.39 -9.37
C SER A 13 6.78 -16.18 -8.43
N HIS A 14 5.67 -15.63 -8.92
CA HIS A 14 4.48 -15.31 -8.12
C HIS A 14 3.27 -16.20 -8.42
N VAL A 15 3.26 -16.92 -9.55
CA VAL A 15 2.14 -17.81 -9.88
C VAL A 15 2.10 -18.99 -8.91
N VAL A 16 0.98 -19.11 -8.17
CA VAL A 16 0.68 -20.25 -7.32
C VAL A 16 -0.05 -21.34 -8.11
N ALA A 17 -1.00 -20.95 -8.95
CA ALA A 17 -1.75 -21.83 -9.83
C ALA A 17 -2.29 -21.05 -11.03
N ALA A 18 -2.31 -21.68 -12.19
CA ALA A 18 -2.86 -21.13 -13.42
C ALA A 18 -3.64 -22.21 -14.19
N PRO A 19 -4.83 -22.61 -13.72
CA PRO A 19 -5.64 -23.62 -14.40
C PRO A 19 -6.07 -23.15 -15.78
N GLU A 20 -6.11 -24.05 -16.75
CA GLU A 20 -6.55 -23.72 -18.10
C GLU A 20 -7.97 -23.14 -18.11
N GLY A 21 -8.17 -22.04 -18.83
CA GLY A 21 -9.47 -21.36 -18.93
C GLY A 21 -9.91 -20.59 -17.67
N GLN A 22 -9.04 -20.46 -16.66
CA GLN A 22 -9.31 -19.70 -15.45
C GLN A 22 -8.27 -18.62 -15.21
N SER A 23 -8.59 -17.67 -14.33
CA SER A 23 -7.61 -16.66 -13.88
C SER A 23 -6.50 -17.30 -13.05
N ALA A 24 -5.28 -16.80 -13.24
CA ALA A 24 -4.16 -17.24 -12.42
C ALA A 24 -4.30 -16.75 -10.97
N LEU A 25 -3.89 -17.58 -10.02
CA LEU A 25 -3.73 -17.24 -8.61
C LEU A 25 -2.28 -16.81 -8.38
N LEU A 26 -2.10 -15.57 -7.93
CA LEU A 26 -0.78 -15.00 -7.64
C LEU A 26 -0.56 -14.87 -6.13
N PHE A 27 0.66 -15.14 -5.70
CA PHE A 27 1.13 -14.79 -4.36
C PHE A 27 1.42 -13.28 -4.29
N ILE A 28 0.89 -12.60 -3.27
CA ILE A 28 1.19 -11.19 -3.01
C ILE A 28 2.20 -11.13 -1.87
N ASP A 29 3.41 -10.71 -2.19
CA ASP A 29 4.53 -10.64 -1.25
C ASP A 29 4.73 -9.27 -0.60
N LEU A 30 4.22 -8.20 -1.22
CA LEU A 30 4.21 -6.86 -0.67
C LEU A 30 2.91 -6.13 -1.06
N HIS A 31 2.32 -5.43 -0.11
CA HIS A 31 1.13 -4.60 -0.33
C HIS A 31 1.44 -3.13 -0.02
N LEU A 32 1.31 -2.28 -1.01
CA LEU A 32 1.42 -0.84 -0.87
C LEU A 32 0.04 -0.21 -0.71
N VAL A 33 -0.13 0.65 0.28
CA VAL A 33 -1.42 1.21 0.70
C VAL A 33 -1.33 2.73 0.76
N HIS A 34 -2.38 3.42 0.36
CA HIS A 34 -2.49 4.87 0.50
C HIS A 34 -3.85 5.31 1.08
N GLU A 35 -4.01 6.59 1.37
CA GLU A 35 -5.11 7.12 2.17
C GLU A 35 -6.48 7.14 1.46
N VAL A 36 -6.51 7.15 0.12
CA VAL A 36 -7.78 7.36 -0.61
C VAL A 36 -8.65 6.11 -0.65
N THR A 37 -8.09 4.96 -0.96
CA THR A 37 -8.84 3.71 -1.17
C THR A 37 -8.83 2.77 0.03
N SER A 38 -7.90 2.93 0.95
CA SER A 38 -7.72 2.03 2.08
C SER A 38 -8.77 2.09 3.20
N PRO A 39 -9.48 3.21 3.46
CA PRO A 39 -10.43 3.26 4.56
C PRO A 39 -11.49 2.16 4.51
N GLN A 40 -12.05 1.89 3.34
CA GLN A 40 -13.05 0.83 3.15
C GLN A 40 -12.48 -0.57 3.38
N ALA A 41 -11.24 -0.80 2.98
CA ALA A 41 -10.57 -2.08 3.21
C ALA A 41 -10.36 -2.36 4.70
N PHE A 42 -9.90 -1.37 5.46
CA PHE A 42 -9.74 -1.50 6.91
C PHE A 42 -11.08 -1.66 7.63
N ASP A 43 -12.13 -0.96 7.20
CA ASP A 43 -13.47 -1.14 7.73
C ASP A 43 -14.01 -2.56 7.46
N GLY A 44 -13.75 -3.10 6.28
CA GLY A 44 -14.07 -4.48 5.96
C GLY A 44 -13.37 -5.48 6.88
N LEU A 45 -12.10 -5.25 7.24
CA LEU A 45 -11.40 -6.08 8.22
C LEU A 45 -12.06 -6.01 9.61
N ARG A 46 -12.40 -4.81 10.09
CA ARG A 46 -13.10 -4.63 11.39
C ARG A 46 -14.42 -5.36 11.44
N VAL A 47 -15.27 -5.15 10.43
CA VAL A 47 -16.61 -5.77 10.38
C VAL A 47 -16.51 -7.29 10.33
N SER A 48 -15.53 -7.84 9.65
CA SER A 48 -15.31 -9.29 9.56
C SER A 48 -14.53 -9.88 10.73
N GLY A 49 -14.09 -9.07 11.68
CA GLY A 49 -13.25 -9.50 12.82
C GLY A 49 -11.87 -10.01 12.40
N ARG A 50 -11.34 -9.52 11.28
CA ARG A 50 -10.03 -9.92 10.74
C ARG A 50 -8.98 -8.86 10.99
N THR A 51 -7.72 -9.29 10.98
CA THR A 51 -6.54 -8.43 11.04
C THR A 51 -5.83 -8.40 9.70
N VAL A 52 -4.85 -7.50 9.54
CA VAL A 52 -3.93 -7.55 8.41
C VAL A 52 -3.08 -8.81 8.56
N ARG A 53 -3.06 -9.66 7.53
CA ARG A 53 -2.38 -10.97 7.60
C ARG A 53 -0.88 -10.82 7.78
N GLN A 54 -0.24 -9.91 7.05
CA GLN A 54 1.21 -9.68 7.04
C GLN A 54 1.50 -8.18 7.21
N PRO A 55 1.36 -7.62 8.42
CA PRO A 55 1.58 -6.19 8.65
C PRO A 55 2.97 -5.71 8.22
N LEU A 56 4.00 -6.52 8.44
CA LEU A 56 5.39 -6.20 8.06
C LEU A 56 5.68 -6.32 6.56
N ARG A 57 4.73 -6.85 5.79
CA ARG A 57 4.76 -6.88 4.32
C ARG A 57 3.68 -5.99 3.70
N THR A 58 3.16 -5.07 4.50
CA THR A 58 2.22 -4.04 4.09
C THR A 58 2.82 -2.70 4.48
N VAL A 59 2.97 -1.81 3.53
CA VAL A 59 3.56 -0.48 3.75
C VAL A 59 2.57 0.56 3.27
N ALA A 60 2.29 1.53 4.12
CA ALA A 60 1.41 2.64 3.81
C ALA A 60 2.20 3.94 3.60
N THR A 61 1.72 4.77 2.71
CA THR A 61 2.20 6.14 2.50
C THR A 61 1.03 7.08 2.25
N VAL A 62 1.21 8.35 2.55
CA VAL A 62 0.29 9.42 2.18
C VAL A 62 0.83 10.11 0.95
N ASP A 63 0.06 10.16 -0.14
CA ASP A 63 0.52 10.74 -1.40
C ASP A 63 -0.55 11.50 -2.19
N HIS A 64 -1.82 11.10 -2.15
CA HIS A 64 -2.88 11.70 -2.94
C HIS A 64 -3.41 13.02 -2.35
N ASN A 65 -3.46 13.13 -1.03
CA ASN A 65 -4.05 14.25 -0.30
C ASN A 65 -3.00 15.16 0.34
N ILE A 66 -1.75 14.99 0.00
CA ILE A 66 -0.65 15.80 0.53
C ILE A 66 -0.53 17.09 -0.26
N PRO A 67 -0.62 18.26 0.39
CA PRO A 67 -0.43 19.55 -0.29
C PRO A 67 1.05 19.73 -0.68
N THR A 68 1.27 20.45 -1.76
CA THR A 68 2.62 20.86 -2.21
C THR A 68 3.17 22.09 -1.48
N THR A 69 2.50 22.51 -0.41
CA THR A 69 2.95 23.56 0.50
C THR A 69 4.08 23.08 1.40
N PRO A 70 4.81 23.99 2.07
CA PRO A 70 5.85 23.59 3.01
C PRO A 70 5.33 22.60 4.06
N ARG A 71 6.16 21.63 4.43
CA ARG A 71 5.85 20.65 5.49
C ARG A 71 5.49 21.36 6.79
N GLY A 72 4.50 20.84 7.50
CA GLY A 72 3.97 21.46 8.73
C GLY A 72 2.82 22.45 8.50
N ALA A 73 2.50 22.81 7.26
CA ALA A 73 1.29 23.57 6.98
C ALA A 73 0.04 22.70 7.17
N PRO A 74 -1.06 23.24 7.72
CA PRO A 74 -2.28 22.47 7.91
C PRO A 74 -2.91 22.09 6.58
N ILE A 75 -3.52 20.90 6.53
CA ILE A 75 -4.32 20.46 5.38
C ILE A 75 -5.65 21.19 5.44
N THR A 76 -5.89 22.08 4.47
CA THR A 76 -7.08 22.93 4.47
C THR A 76 -8.33 22.24 3.94
N ASP A 77 -8.17 21.23 3.08
CA ASP A 77 -9.30 20.43 2.61
C ASP A 77 -9.74 19.42 3.69
N PRO A 78 -11.01 19.51 4.18
CA PRO A 78 -11.46 18.67 5.28
C PRO A 78 -11.60 17.19 4.90
N ILE A 79 -11.84 16.88 3.62
CA ILE A 79 -11.94 15.48 3.15
C ILE A 79 -10.55 14.88 3.10
N ALA A 80 -9.58 15.60 2.53
CA ALA A 80 -8.18 15.17 2.50
C ALA A 80 -7.63 14.94 3.91
N ALA A 81 -7.87 15.87 4.83
CA ALA A 81 -7.45 15.74 6.23
C ALA A 81 -8.04 14.48 6.90
N LYS A 82 -9.33 14.21 6.72
CA LYS A 82 -9.99 13.01 7.26
C LYS A 82 -9.44 11.71 6.69
N GLN A 83 -9.11 11.68 5.41
CA GLN A 83 -8.54 10.48 4.79
C GLN A 83 -7.13 10.17 5.32
N ILE A 84 -6.31 11.20 5.52
CA ILE A 84 -4.98 11.06 6.12
C ILE A 84 -5.10 10.58 7.57
N GLU A 85 -5.95 11.23 8.38
CA GLU A 85 -6.20 10.83 9.75
C GLU A 85 -6.71 9.39 9.86
N ALA A 86 -7.60 8.98 8.95
CA ALA A 86 -8.09 7.61 8.89
C ALA A 86 -6.97 6.60 8.60
N LEU A 87 -6.07 6.91 7.66
CA LEU A 87 -4.93 6.05 7.36
C LEU A 87 -3.99 5.91 8.56
N GLU A 88 -3.66 7.02 9.22
CA GLU A 88 -2.81 7.01 10.42
C GLU A 88 -3.41 6.17 11.54
N LYS A 89 -4.72 6.33 11.79
CA LYS A 89 -5.45 5.53 12.78
C LYS A 89 -5.45 4.05 12.41
N ASN A 90 -5.76 3.74 11.16
CA ASN A 90 -5.81 2.36 10.67
C ASN A 90 -4.44 1.68 10.75
N CYS A 91 -3.37 2.36 10.35
CA CYS A 91 -2.02 1.82 10.44
C CYS A 91 -1.61 1.53 11.89
N ARG A 92 -1.94 2.41 12.82
CA ARG A 92 -1.69 2.16 14.27
C ARG A 92 -2.48 0.96 14.78
N GLU A 93 -3.77 0.86 14.44
CA GLU A 93 -4.64 -0.21 14.89
C GLU A 93 -4.21 -1.59 14.36
N PHE A 94 -3.85 -1.65 13.07
CA PHE A 94 -3.51 -2.90 12.40
C PHE A 94 -2.00 -3.21 12.35
N GLY A 95 -1.17 -2.37 12.93
CA GLY A 95 0.28 -2.58 12.99
C GLY A 95 0.99 -2.44 11.64
N VAL A 96 0.45 -1.64 10.72
CA VAL A 96 1.03 -1.39 9.40
C VAL A 96 2.02 -0.24 9.47
N PRO A 97 3.27 -0.41 8.98
CA PRO A 97 4.22 0.69 8.84
C PRO A 97 3.68 1.80 7.95
N LEU A 98 3.81 3.05 8.38
CA LEU A 98 3.33 4.23 7.68
C LEU A 98 4.46 5.23 7.46
N PHE A 99 4.64 5.64 6.22
CA PHE A 99 5.41 6.83 5.84
C PHE A 99 4.44 8.02 5.76
N ASP A 100 4.32 8.74 6.86
CA ASP A 100 3.44 9.90 6.99
C ASP A 100 4.05 11.17 6.37
N MET A 101 3.37 12.31 6.54
CA MET A 101 3.82 13.60 5.98
C MET A 101 5.20 14.04 6.47
N ASP A 102 5.61 13.62 7.67
CA ASP A 102 6.87 14.03 8.29
C ASP A 102 7.98 13.01 8.05
N SER A 103 7.66 11.84 7.51
CA SER A 103 8.63 10.80 7.18
C SER A 103 9.53 11.22 6.00
N ALA A 104 10.82 10.92 6.10
CA ALA A 104 11.77 11.13 5.02
C ALA A 104 11.52 10.21 3.83
N GLU A 105 10.88 9.06 4.06
CA GLU A 105 10.55 8.05 3.05
C GLU A 105 9.18 8.26 2.40
N GLN A 106 8.42 9.28 2.84
CA GLN A 106 7.13 9.60 2.25
C GLN A 106 7.28 9.99 0.78
N GLY A 107 6.42 9.45 -0.06
CA GLY A 107 6.42 9.73 -1.49
C GLY A 107 5.26 9.06 -2.21
N ILE A 108 5.27 9.19 -3.52
CA ILE A 108 4.24 8.60 -4.39
C ILE A 108 4.26 7.08 -4.22
N VAL A 109 3.09 6.48 -3.94
CA VAL A 109 2.96 5.05 -3.66
C VAL A 109 3.60 4.15 -4.73
N HIS A 110 3.54 4.54 -6.01
CA HIS A 110 4.13 3.79 -7.11
C HIS A 110 5.67 3.92 -7.21
N VAL A 111 6.26 4.85 -6.48
CA VAL A 111 7.69 5.17 -6.55
C VAL A 111 8.43 4.69 -5.31
N ILE A 112 7.83 4.76 -4.14
CA ILE A 112 8.49 4.39 -2.88
C ILE A 112 8.97 2.95 -2.84
N GLY A 113 8.24 2.03 -3.47
CA GLY A 113 8.63 0.62 -3.53
C GLY A 113 10.01 0.44 -4.17
N PRO A 114 10.20 0.82 -5.45
CA PRO A 114 11.52 0.75 -6.11
C PRO A 114 12.57 1.62 -5.47
N GLU A 115 12.25 2.87 -5.09
CA GLU A 115 13.21 3.83 -4.52
C GLU A 115 13.79 3.34 -3.18
N LEU A 116 12.98 2.70 -2.35
CA LEU A 116 13.42 2.16 -1.06
C LEU A 116 13.92 0.70 -1.16
N GLY A 117 13.90 0.11 -2.35
CA GLY A 117 14.33 -1.26 -2.58
C GLY A 117 13.48 -2.31 -1.88
N ILE A 118 12.20 -2.01 -1.64
CA ILE A 118 11.24 -2.93 -0.99
C ILE A 118 10.35 -3.69 -1.98
N THR A 119 10.42 -3.32 -3.24
CA THR A 119 9.78 -4.05 -4.36
C THR A 119 10.79 -4.41 -5.42
#